data_97acf0e2e98e31355c26a1fd214aa0fa
#
_entry.id   97acf0e2e98e31355c26a1fd214aa0fa
#
_cell.length_a   1.000
_cell.length_b   1.000
_cell.length_c   1.000
_cell.angle_alpha   90.00
_cell.angle_beta   90.00
_cell.angle_gamma   90.00
#
_symmetry.space_group_name_H-M   'P 1'
#
loop_
_entity.id
_entity.type
_entity.pdbx_description
1 polymer ?
#
loop_
_entity_poly.entity_id
_entity_poly.type
_entity_poly.pdbx_seq_one_letter_code
_entity_poly.pdbx_strand_id
1 'polypeptide(L)'
;MATILITGGAGFIGSHTADALIGQGHTVRVLDNLDPQIHGTSGVFPAYMNPAAECRQGDVRDVSQVAEALQGVDAVYHFAALTGVGQSMYDLKAYVDTNCTGTAALLEAILKNGKPIKRLVLASSRAVYGEGTHRCPEHGTVYPGMRVREDMDRGEFAATCPTCGVAVSPLPTAEDRPLEPISVYGWTKKQQEEQCQYVAKTFGLPVTMLRYFNVYGSRQSLQNPYTGVVSIFYSRILADQPIYVYEHGTPGRDFIHISDVVQANLAALEKDIQPGTCINVGSGQRHSILDVAGTLAKVIGKQEKLEDRGEFRVGDIHFCYADQTRTRQLLGVEPQVSLEAGLQEFVAWARHQQSVDLYQKTVEELQRHGLFGKVGSTS
;
A
#
# COMPACT_ATOMS: atom_id res chain seq x y z
N MET A 1 9.97 21.51 -17.23
CA MET A 1 10.70 20.24 -17.46
C MET A 1 11.65 19.99 -16.30
N ALA A 2 11.64 18.80 -15.75
CA ALA A 2 12.54 18.36 -14.68
C ALA A 2 12.97 16.91 -14.94
N THR A 3 14.13 16.52 -14.40
CA THR A 3 14.55 15.11 -14.37
C THR A 3 14.11 14.51 -13.05
N ILE A 4 13.34 13.44 -13.09
CA ILE A 4 12.69 12.84 -11.92
C ILE A 4 13.16 11.39 -11.78
N LEU A 5 13.69 11.05 -10.61
CA LEU A 5 14.01 9.66 -10.25
C LEU A 5 12.81 9.00 -9.57
N ILE A 6 12.47 7.80 -10.01
CA ILE A 6 11.48 6.94 -9.35
C ILE A 6 12.18 5.65 -8.92
N THR A 7 12.41 5.48 -7.63
CA THR A 7 12.87 4.18 -7.10
C THR A 7 11.67 3.25 -6.95
N GLY A 8 11.80 1.96 -7.31
CA GLY A 8 10.65 1.06 -7.43
C GLY A 8 9.74 1.42 -8.62
N GLY A 9 10.32 2.06 -9.65
CA GLY A 9 9.56 2.61 -10.76
C GLY A 9 9.03 1.57 -11.75
N ALA A 10 9.56 0.36 -11.74
CA ALA A 10 9.02 -0.75 -12.54
C ALA A 10 7.79 -1.41 -11.90
N GLY A 11 7.53 -1.11 -10.63
CA GLY A 11 6.37 -1.62 -9.90
C GLY A 11 5.04 -0.99 -10.34
N PHE A 12 3.96 -1.45 -9.70
CA PHE A 12 2.58 -1.05 -9.98
C PHE A 12 2.38 0.48 -9.98
N ILE A 13 2.58 1.14 -8.83
CA ILE A 13 2.35 2.59 -8.69
C ILE A 13 3.41 3.39 -9.47
N GLY A 14 4.67 2.91 -9.44
CA GLY A 14 5.80 3.59 -10.08
C GLY A 14 5.64 3.71 -11.58
N SER A 15 5.24 2.64 -12.26
CA SER A 15 5.09 2.64 -13.72
C SER A 15 3.97 3.55 -14.22
N HIS A 16 2.85 3.63 -13.50
CA HIS A 16 1.77 4.58 -13.83
C HIS A 16 2.18 6.02 -13.57
N THR A 17 2.91 6.28 -12.47
CA THR A 17 3.45 7.61 -12.17
C THR A 17 4.48 8.03 -13.23
N ALA A 18 5.33 7.11 -13.68
CA ALA A 18 6.29 7.36 -14.77
C ALA A 18 5.60 7.78 -16.07
N ASP A 19 4.55 7.06 -16.48
CA ASP A 19 3.77 7.40 -17.68
C ASP A 19 3.18 8.81 -17.60
N ALA A 20 2.58 9.16 -16.46
CA ALA A 20 1.97 10.47 -16.28
C ALA A 20 3.00 11.60 -16.31
N LEU A 21 4.15 11.43 -15.65
CA LEU A 21 5.23 12.42 -15.66
C LEU A 21 5.84 12.60 -17.05
N ILE A 22 6.05 11.52 -17.80
CA ILE A 22 6.52 11.58 -19.20
C ILE A 22 5.47 12.30 -20.06
N GLY A 23 4.19 12.01 -19.87
CA GLY A 23 3.09 12.69 -20.55
C GLY A 23 3.05 14.21 -20.29
N GLN A 24 3.54 14.66 -19.12
CA GLN A 24 3.70 16.08 -18.78
C GLN A 24 5.04 16.68 -19.29
N GLY A 25 5.86 15.91 -20.02
CA GLY A 25 7.12 16.38 -20.61
C GLY A 25 8.31 16.34 -19.66
N HIS A 26 8.23 15.62 -18.53
CA HIS A 26 9.37 15.37 -17.65
C HIS A 26 10.28 14.27 -18.21
N THR A 27 11.57 14.33 -17.88
CA THR A 27 12.48 13.20 -18.05
C THR A 27 12.39 12.28 -16.84
N VAL A 28 12.10 11.02 -17.06
CA VAL A 28 11.93 10.06 -15.96
C VAL A 28 13.05 9.03 -15.98
N ARG A 29 13.72 8.88 -14.84
CA ARG A 29 14.68 7.80 -14.56
C ARG A 29 14.06 6.85 -13.55
N VAL A 30 14.13 5.55 -13.84
CA VAL A 30 13.66 4.48 -12.97
C VAL A 30 14.86 3.74 -12.40
N LEU A 31 14.89 3.52 -11.08
CA LEU A 31 15.79 2.60 -10.40
C LEU A 31 14.96 1.48 -9.77
N ASP A 32 15.17 0.24 -10.19
CA ASP A 32 14.44 -0.92 -9.70
C ASP A 32 15.34 -2.15 -9.67
N ASN A 33 15.25 -2.96 -8.61
CA ASN A 33 16.07 -4.17 -8.51
C ASN A 33 15.46 -5.37 -9.25
N LEU A 34 14.24 -5.21 -9.78
CA LEU A 34 13.48 -6.24 -10.48
C LEU A 34 13.27 -7.50 -9.62
N ASP A 35 12.79 -7.30 -8.39
CA ASP A 35 12.53 -8.39 -7.45
C ASP A 35 11.71 -9.51 -8.13
N PRO A 36 12.20 -10.77 -8.09
CA PRO A 36 11.55 -11.89 -8.77
C PRO A 36 10.12 -12.18 -8.32
N GLN A 37 9.76 -11.84 -7.07
CA GLN A 37 8.40 -11.99 -6.55
C GLN A 37 7.41 -11.07 -7.26
N ILE A 38 7.88 -9.93 -7.77
CA ILE A 38 7.05 -8.90 -8.43
C ILE A 38 7.15 -9.01 -9.95
N HIS A 39 8.37 -9.17 -10.49
CA HIS A 39 8.68 -9.07 -11.92
C HIS A 39 8.98 -10.41 -12.60
N GLY A 40 8.94 -11.52 -11.83
CA GLY A 40 9.40 -12.81 -12.32
C GLY A 40 10.93 -12.90 -12.41
N THR A 41 11.43 -14.04 -12.92
CA THR A 41 12.87 -14.38 -12.88
C THR A 41 13.65 -13.94 -14.11
N SER A 42 13.03 -13.20 -15.04
CA SER A 42 13.68 -12.83 -16.31
C SER A 42 14.81 -11.78 -16.17
N GLY A 43 14.77 -10.98 -15.08
CA GLY A 43 15.69 -9.85 -14.90
C GLY A 43 15.54 -8.74 -15.94
N VAL A 44 14.42 -8.71 -16.67
CA VAL A 44 14.13 -7.72 -17.72
C VAL A 44 13.00 -6.80 -17.24
N PHE A 45 13.12 -5.51 -17.54
CA PHE A 45 12.04 -4.55 -17.24
C PHE A 45 10.74 -4.98 -17.94
N PRO A 46 9.59 -4.86 -17.26
CA PRO A 46 8.30 -5.25 -17.82
C PRO A 46 7.98 -4.52 -19.12
N ALA A 47 7.32 -5.21 -20.06
CA ALA A 47 6.96 -4.66 -21.37
C ALA A 47 6.01 -3.44 -21.30
N TYR A 48 5.34 -3.23 -20.16
CA TYR A 48 4.49 -2.06 -19.94
C TYR A 48 5.27 -0.79 -19.57
N MET A 49 6.59 -0.89 -19.35
CA MET A 49 7.39 0.32 -19.07
C MET A 49 7.40 1.25 -20.27
N ASN A 50 7.24 2.52 -19.98
CA ASN A 50 7.30 3.56 -21.02
C ASN A 50 8.69 3.56 -21.68
N PRO A 51 8.77 3.45 -23.01
CA PRO A 51 10.05 3.41 -23.71
C PRO A 51 10.87 4.71 -23.60
N ALA A 52 10.25 5.82 -23.21
CA ALA A 52 10.93 7.09 -22.93
C ALA A 52 11.52 7.17 -21.51
N ALA A 53 11.24 6.19 -20.65
CA ALA A 53 11.85 6.13 -19.32
C ALA A 53 13.29 5.60 -19.40
N GLU A 54 14.22 6.26 -18.70
CA GLU A 54 15.58 5.76 -18.50
C GLU A 54 15.55 4.69 -17.39
N CYS A 55 15.46 3.41 -17.79
CA CYS A 55 15.38 2.30 -16.83
C CYS A 55 16.78 1.82 -16.43
N ARG A 56 17.06 1.79 -15.13
CA ARG A 56 18.30 1.28 -14.54
C ARG A 56 17.98 0.18 -13.54
N GLN A 57 18.57 -0.99 -13.73
CA GLN A 57 18.51 -2.03 -12.71
C GLN A 57 19.48 -1.72 -11.58
N GLY A 58 18.98 -1.72 -10.34
CA GLY A 58 19.80 -1.45 -9.17
C GLY A 58 18.99 -1.48 -7.88
N ASP A 59 19.68 -1.55 -6.75
CA ASP A 59 19.10 -1.70 -5.43
C ASP A 59 19.21 -0.41 -4.61
N VAL A 60 18.12 0.02 -3.99
CA VAL A 60 18.11 1.23 -3.14
C VAL A 60 18.98 1.10 -1.89
N ARG A 61 19.37 -0.13 -1.50
CA ARG A 61 20.29 -0.40 -0.39
C ARG A 61 21.75 -0.10 -0.75
N ASP A 62 22.06 -0.02 -2.02
CA ASP A 62 23.40 0.30 -2.54
C ASP A 62 23.54 1.82 -2.74
N VAL A 63 24.24 2.47 -1.82
CA VAL A 63 24.43 3.93 -1.83
C VAL A 63 25.11 4.41 -3.13
N SER A 64 25.99 3.61 -3.73
CA SER A 64 26.70 3.99 -4.97
C SER A 64 25.75 3.99 -6.17
N GLN A 65 24.93 2.95 -6.31
CA GLN A 65 23.92 2.88 -7.38
C GLN A 65 22.87 3.99 -7.25
N VAL A 66 22.45 4.29 -6.01
CA VAL A 66 21.55 5.41 -5.73
C VAL A 66 22.19 6.75 -6.08
N ALA A 67 23.45 6.96 -5.71
CA ALA A 67 24.18 8.19 -6.03
C ALA A 67 24.33 8.40 -7.55
N GLU A 68 24.60 7.34 -8.30
CA GLU A 68 24.64 7.38 -9.76
C GLU A 68 23.26 7.69 -10.36
N ALA A 69 22.20 7.09 -9.80
CA ALA A 69 20.83 7.34 -10.25
C ALA A 69 20.37 8.79 -9.97
N LEU A 70 20.91 9.44 -8.93
CA LEU A 70 20.63 10.83 -8.55
C LEU A 70 21.32 11.88 -9.40
N GLN A 71 22.28 11.52 -10.27
CA GLN A 71 23.02 12.50 -11.07
C GLN A 71 22.08 13.29 -11.98
N GLY A 72 22.06 14.62 -11.80
CA GLY A 72 21.26 15.55 -12.58
C GLY A 72 19.77 15.57 -12.22
N VAL A 73 19.31 14.79 -11.25
CA VAL A 73 17.91 14.69 -10.81
C VAL A 73 17.45 15.97 -10.10
N ASP A 74 16.20 16.38 -10.35
CA ASP A 74 15.53 17.53 -9.72
C ASP A 74 14.59 17.11 -8.59
N ALA A 75 13.93 15.96 -8.72
CA ALA A 75 12.97 15.45 -7.75
C ALA A 75 13.00 13.91 -7.69
N VAL A 76 12.51 13.35 -6.58
CA VAL A 76 12.53 11.91 -6.33
C VAL A 76 11.17 11.42 -5.87
N TYR A 77 10.69 10.33 -6.46
CA TYR A 77 9.66 9.47 -5.88
C TYR A 77 10.33 8.23 -5.29
N HIS A 78 10.13 8.00 -4.01
CA HIS A 78 10.65 6.83 -3.33
C HIS A 78 9.53 5.81 -3.11
N PHE A 79 9.39 4.87 -4.08
CA PHE A 79 8.39 3.82 -4.07
C PHE A 79 8.99 2.42 -3.81
N ALA A 80 10.31 2.28 -3.93
CA ALA A 80 10.98 1.02 -3.64
C ALA A 80 10.74 0.56 -2.20
N ALA A 81 10.05 -0.55 -2.03
CA ALA A 81 9.73 -1.16 -0.75
C ALA A 81 9.20 -2.58 -0.92
N LEU A 82 9.41 -3.45 0.05
CA LEU A 82 8.62 -4.66 0.22
C LEU A 82 7.27 -4.30 0.88
N THR A 83 6.17 -4.89 0.41
CA THR A 83 4.80 -4.41 0.71
C THR A 83 3.85 -5.44 1.32
N GLY A 84 4.18 -6.72 1.35
CA GLY A 84 3.32 -7.80 1.87
C GLY A 84 3.15 -7.73 3.40
N VAL A 85 1.97 -7.35 3.89
CA VAL A 85 1.67 -7.26 5.34
C VAL A 85 1.90 -8.60 6.03
N GLY A 86 1.27 -9.69 5.56
CA GLY A 86 1.42 -11.03 6.14
C GLY A 86 2.86 -11.56 6.07
N GLN A 87 3.51 -11.41 4.92
CA GLN A 87 4.90 -11.84 4.73
C GLN A 87 5.86 -11.12 5.68
N SER A 88 5.63 -9.83 5.94
CA SER A 88 6.48 -9.04 6.82
C SER A 88 6.57 -9.59 8.25
N MET A 89 5.56 -10.35 8.68
CA MET A 89 5.51 -10.88 10.05
C MET A 89 6.50 -12.01 10.31
N TYR A 90 7.05 -12.63 9.26
CA TYR A 90 8.06 -13.69 9.40
C TYR A 90 9.36 -13.43 8.59
N ASP A 91 9.36 -12.48 7.65
CA ASP A 91 10.54 -12.08 6.87
C ASP A 91 11.07 -10.70 7.30
N LEU A 92 11.18 -10.50 8.62
CA LEU A 92 11.47 -9.21 9.25
C LEU A 92 12.71 -8.53 8.69
N LYS A 93 13.82 -9.30 8.57
CA LYS A 93 15.11 -8.75 8.14
C LYS A 93 15.02 -8.15 6.73
N ALA A 94 14.41 -8.85 5.80
CA ALA A 94 14.26 -8.38 4.42
C ALA A 94 13.48 -7.05 4.37
N TYR A 95 12.39 -6.93 5.14
CA TYR A 95 11.59 -5.71 5.22
C TYR A 95 12.36 -4.54 5.85
N VAL A 96 13.10 -4.78 6.93
CA VAL A 96 13.94 -3.74 7.55
C VAL A 96 15.06 -3.30 6.60
N ASP A 97 15.77 -4.25 6.01
CA ASP A 97 16.86 -3.96 5.08
C ASP A 97 16.37 -3.14 3.88
N THR A 98 15.28 -3.56 3.24
CA THR A 98 14.79 -2.89 2.04
C THR A 98 14.14 -1.55 2.38
N ASN A 99 13.20 -1.54 3.32
CA ASN A 99 12.40 -0.35 3.58
C ASN A 99 13.16 0.68 4.43
N CYS A 100 13.78 0.27 5.53
CA CYS A 100 14.44 1.22 6.44
C CYS A 100 15.85 1.56 5.97
N THR A 101 16.70 0.54 5.71
CA THR A 101 18.08 0.77 5.27
C THR A 101 18.13 1.36 3.88
N GLY A 102 17.27 0.90 2.94
CA GLY A 102 17.17 1.48 1.61
C GLY A 102 16.75 2.96 1.63
N THR A 103 15.80 3.34 2.51
CA THR A 103 15.43 4.75 2.69
C THR A 103 16.59 5.57 3.28
N ALA A 104 17.30 5.05 4.28
CA ALA A 104 18.46 5.71 4.83
C ALA A 104 19.57 5.93 3.78
N ALA A 105 19.84 4.93 2.95
CA ALA A 105 20.79 5.02 1.85
C ALA A 105 20.40 6.09 0.82
N LEU A 106 19.12 6.15 0.44
CA LEU A 106 18.60 7.20 -0.45
C LEU A 106 18.74 8.59 0.16
N LEU A 107 18.34 8.77 1.42
CA LEU A 107 18.45 10.07 2.11
C LEU A 107 19.90 10.51 2.24
N GLU A 108 20.81 9.61 2.59
CA GLU A 108 22.25 9.88 2.65
C GLU A 108 22.79 10.31 1.28
N ALA A 109 22.44 9.59 0.22
CA ALA A 109 22.86 9.95 -1.13
C ALA A 109 22.30 11.30 -1.58
N ILE A 110 21.05 11.63 -1.24
CA ILE A 110 20.44 12.94 -1.50
C ILE A 110 21.20 14.05 -0.78
N LEU A 111 21.52 13.88 0.50
CA LEU A 111 22.24 14.89 1.30
C LEU A 111 23.70 15.11 0.82
N LYS A 112 24.32 14.08 0.26
CA LYS A 112 25.67 14.14 -0.31
C LYS A 112 25.67 14.58 -1.79
N ASN A 113 24.50 14.64 -2.43
CA ASN A 113 24.39 15.06 -3.83
C ASN A 113 24.76 16.54 -3.98
N GLY A 114 25.60 16.88 -4.94
CA GLY A 114 25.99 18.26 -5.20
C GLY A 114 24.87 19.17 -5.72
N LYS A 115 23.74 18.59 -6.15
CA LYS A 115 22.56 19.32 -6.62
C LYS A 115 21.41 19.15 -5.62
N PRO A 116 20.83 20.22 -5.08
CA PRO A 116 19.68 20.13 -4.19
C PRO A 116 18.47 19.51 -4.88
N ILE A 117 17.81 18.59 -4.20
CA ILE A 117 16.54 18.01 -4.64
C ILE A 117 15.40 18.95 -4.28
N LYS A 118 14.56 19.30 -5.26
CA LYS A 118 13.42 20.21 -5.11
C LYS A 118 12.23 19.59 -4.39
N ARG A 119 12.07 18.28 -4.50
CA ARG A 119 10.99 17.51 -3.85
C ARG A 119 11.37 16.04 -3.74
N LEU A 120 11.14 15.47 -2.57
CA LEU A 120 11.07 14.03 -2.33
C LEU A 120 9.63 13.65 -1.99
N VAL A 121 9.04 12.69 -2.70
CA VAL A 121 7.74 12.11 -2.38
C VAL A 121 7.96 10.67 -1.93
N LEU A 122 7.62 10.37 -0.66
CA LEU A 122 7.71 9.04 -0.09
C LEU A 122 6.37 8.31 -0.20
N ALA A 123 6.36 7.09 -0.73
CA ALA A 123 5.24 6.17 -0.59
C ALA A 123 5.18 5.60 0.83
N SER A 124 4.33 6.18 1.67
CA SER A 124 3.94 5.59 2.95
C SER A 124 2.66 4.75 2.78
N SER A 125 2.04 4.34 3.87
CA SER A 125 0.90 3.42 3.86
C SER A 125 -0.06 3.69 5.01
N ARG A 126 -1.33 3.38 4.80
CA ARG A 126 -2.32 3.33 5.89
C ARG A 126 -1.93 2.32 6.99
N ALA A 127 -1.02 1.39 6.70
CA ALA A 127 -0.56 0.39 7.66
C ALA A 127 0.17 1.00 8.87
N VAL A 128 0.64 2.24 8.77
CA VAL A 128 1.22 2.98 9.91
C VAL A 128 0.21 3.25 11.02
N TYR A 129 -1.09 3.25 10.70
CA TYR A 129 -2.15 3.49 11.65
C TYR A 129 -2.49 2.29 12.53
N GLY A 130 -2.26 1.08 12.02
CA GLY A 130 -2.86 -0.13 12.58
C GLY A 130 -4.38 -0.14 12.36
N GLU A 131 -5.14 -0.38 13.41
CA GLU A 131 -6.60 -0.23 13.39
C GLU A 131 -6.99 1.24 13.18
N GLY A 132 -8.04 1.53 12.42
CA GLY A 132 -8.47 2.90 12.12
C GLY A 132 -8.95 3.69 13.33
N THR A 133 -9.39 4.93 13.09
CA THR A 133 -10.06 5.75 14.11
C THR A 133 -11.47 5.23 14.35
N HIS A 134 -11.91 5.19 15.63
CA HIS A 134 -13.22 4.70 16.02
C HIS A 134 -13.92 5.64 16.99
N ARG A 135 -15.22 5.46 17.15
CA ARG A 135 -16.05 6.16 18.12
C ARG A 135 -16.58 5.20 19.17
N CYS A 136 -16.25 5.47 20.42
CA CYS A 136 -16.88 4.87 21.58
C CYS A 136 -18.09 5.72 22.01
N PRO A 137 -19.24 5.11 22.34
CA PRO A 137 -20.39 5.86 22.85
C PRO A 137 -20.08 6.66 24.13
N GLU A 138 -19.21 6.14 24.99
CA GLU A 138 -18.86 6.73 26.29
C GLU A 138 -17.64 7.64 26.24
N HIS A 139 -16.60 7.26 25.43
CA HIS A 139 -15.31 7.94 25.44
C HIS A 139 -15.03 8.79 24.18
N GLY A 140 -16.00 8.90 23.26
CA GLY A 140 -15.84 9.67 22.03
C GLY A 140 -14.84 9.02 21.05
N THR A 141 -13.89 9.79 20.52
CA THR A 141 -12.87 9.28 19.61
C THR A 141 -11.85 8.41 20.34
N VAL A 142 -11.67 7.19 19.86
CA VAL A 142 -10.73 6.21 20.42
C VAL A 142 -9.90 5.55 19.32
N TYR A 143 -8.76 4.99 19.70
CA TYR A 143 -7.82 4.31 18.82
C TYR A 143 -7.61 2.88 19.34
N PRO A 144 -8.39 1.90 18.86
CA PRO A 144 -8.22 0.50 19.23
C PRO A 144 -6.83 -0.01 18.82
N GLY A 145 -6.20 -0.78 19.69
CA GLY A 145 -4.94 -1.43 19.41
C GLY A 145 -5.11 -2.71 18.56
N MET A 146 -4.08 -3.54 18.57
CA MET A 146 -4.14 -4.86 17.95
C MET A 146 -5.17 -5.73 18.67
N ARG A 147 -6.03 -6.42 17.90
CA ARG A 147 -7.03 -7.34 18.45
C ARG A 147 -6.36 -8.56 19.10
N VAL A 148 -6.89 -9.00 20.21
CA VAL A 148 -6.36 -10.13 20.98
C VAL A 148 -6.76 -11.44 20.32
N ARG A 149 -5.79 -12.35 20.20
CA ARG A 149 -6.01 -13.64 19.51
C ARG A 149 -7.10 -14.48 20.19
N GLU A 150 -7.13 -14.49 21.51
CA GLU A 150 -8.11 -15.21 22.32
C GLU A 150 -9.55 -14.78 22.04
N ASP A 151 -9.78 -13.49 21.74
CA ASP A 151 -11.08 -12.96 21.34
C ASP A 151 -11.45 -13.44 19.95
N MET A 152 -10.49 -13.41 19.01
CA MET A 152 -10.69 -13.89 17.65
C MET A 152 -10.94 -15.41 17.59
N ASP A 153 -10.31 -16.21 18.44
CA ASP A 153 -10.55 -17.65 18.58
C ASP A 153 -11.98 -17.95 19.05
N ARG A 154 -12.64 -17.01 19.78
CA ARG A 154 -14.06 -17.08 20.15
C ARG A 154 -15.00 -16.50 19.11
N GLY A 155 -14.48 -15.97 17.98
CA GLY A 155 -15.29 -15.30 16.95
C GLY A 155 -15.63 -13.85 17.27
N GLU A 156 -14.99 -13.25 18.26
CA GLU A 156 -15.17 -11.86 18.65
C GLU A 156 -14.22 -10.96 17.84
N PHE A 157 -14.64 -10.58 16.63
CA PHE A 157 -13.79 -9.83 15.69
C PHE A 157 -13.93 -8.30 15.78
N ALA A 158 -14.95 -7.79 16.46
CA ALA A 158 -15.19 -6.36 16.57
C ALA A 158 -14.07 -5.66 17.35
N ALA A 159 -13.66 -4.47 16.86
CA ALA A 159 -12.78 -3.62 17.63
C ALA A 159 -13.52 -3.10 18.88
N THR A 160 -12.81 -3.01 20.00
CA THR A 160 -13.37 -2.56 21.29
C THR A 160 -12.66 -1.31 21.80
N CYS A 161 -13.36 -0.55 22.62
CA CYS A 161 -12.79 0.63 23.26
C CYS A 161 -11.67 0.20 24.24
N PRO A 162 -10.45 0.76 24.12
CA PRO A 162 -9.35 0.40 25.01
C PRO A 162 -9.57 0.79 26.49
N THR A 163 -10.59 1.63 26.77
CA THR A 163 -10.90 2.09 28.11
C THR A 163 -12.02 1.29 28.78
N CYS A 164 -13.12 1.02 28.07
CA CYS A 164 -14.30 0.36 28.67
C CYS A 164 -14.66 -1.00 28.05
N GLY A 165 -13.93 -1.46 27.00
CA GLY A 165 -14.18 -2.74 26.34
C GLY A 165 -15.46 -2.80 25.48
N VAL A 166 -16.26 -1.73 25.39
CA VAL A 166 -17.49 -1.70 24.58
C VAL A 166 -17.12 -1.66 23.10
N ALA A 167 -17.91 -2.34 22.26
CA ALA A 167 -17.77 -2.31 20.81
C ALA A 167 -17.82 -0.87 20.28
N VAL A 168 -16.95 -0.57 19.32
CA VAL A 168 -16.80 0.78 18.75
C VAL A 168 -17.16 0.80 17.26
N SER A 169 -17.55 1.97 16.75
CA SER A 169 -17.87 2.18 15.34
C SER A 169 -16.74 2.92 14.62
N PRO A 170 -16.41 2.55 13.36
CA PRO A 170 -15.32 3.17 12.62
C PRO A 170 -15.63 4.62 12.23
N LEU A 171 -14.62 5.47 12.30
CA LEU A 171 -14.60 6.86 11.81
C LEU A 171 -13.52 7.03 10.73
N PRO A 172 -13.61 8.09 9.89
CA PRO A 172 -12.51 8.47 8.99
C PRO A 172 -11.21 8.66 9.79
N THR A 173 -10.09 8.16 9.26
CA THR A 173 -8.79 8.20 9.92
C THR A 173 -7.98 9.38 9.40
N ALA A 174 -7.80 10.40 10.25
CA ALA A 174 -7.00 11.57 9.95
C ALA A 174 -5.50 11.33 10.20
N GLU A 175 -4.63 12.17 9.61
CA GLU A 175 -3.18 12.00 9.64
C GLU A 175 -2.53 12.33 10.97
N ASP A 176 -3.21 13.06 11.85
CA ASP A 176 -2.73 13.50 13.15
C ASP A 176 -2.98 12.49 14.30
N ARG A 177 -3.66 11.36 13.98
CA ARG A 177 -3.84 10.32 15.01
C ARG A 177 -2.51 9.66 15.38
N PRO A 178 -2.38 9.08 16.60
CA PRO A 178 -1.24 8.26 16.98
C PRO A 178 -0.98 7.10 16.00
N LEU A 179 0.28 6.85 15.66
CA LEU A 179 0.67 5.76 14.76
C LEU A 179 0.99 4.50 15.57
N GLU A 180 0.17 3.48 15.40
CA GLU A 180 0.27 2.20 16.12
C GLU A 180 0.25 1.01 15.12
N PRO A 181 1.31 0.84 14.33
CA PRO A 181 1.35 -0.24 13.33
C PRO A 181 1.29 -1.60 14.00
N ILE A 182 0.48 -2.50 13.45
CA ILE A 182 0.30 -3.87 13.96
C ILE A 182 0.99 -4.94 13.10
N SER A 183 1.85 -4.51 12.18
CA SER A 183 2.65 -5.39 11.34
C SER A 183 4.06 -4.81 11.16
N VAL A 184 5.02 -5.69 10.86
CA VAL A 184 6.41 -5.26 10.58
C VAL A 184 6.44 -4.33 9.35
N TYR A 185 5.66 -4.62 8.31
CA TYR A 185 5.51 -3.71 7.17
C TYR A 185 5.04 -2.31 7.61
N GLY A 186 3.97 -2.23 8.40
CA GLY A 186 3.45 -0.95 8.91
C GLY A 186 4.50 -0.22 9.76
N TRP A 187 5.24 -0.96 10.60
CA TRP A 187 6.32 -0.43 11.40
C TRP A 187 7.47 0.12 10.52
N THR A 188 7.89 -0.61 9.47
CA THR A 188 8.93 -0.11 8.56
C THR A 188 8.47 1.14 7.81
N LYS A 189 7.19 1.24 7.43
CA LYS A 189 6.63 2.46 6.83
C LYS A 189 6.63 3.66 7.78
N LYS A 190 6.29 3.43 9.05
CA LYS A 190 6.42 4.44 10.10
C LYS A 190 7.89 4.90 10.25
N GLN A 191 8.84 3.98 10.27
CA GLN A 191 10.27 4.30 10.32
C GLN A 191 10.75 5.12 9.11
N GLN A 192 10.25 4.82 7.90
CA GLN A 192 10.53 5.63 6.71
C GLN A 192 10.00 7.08 6.87
N GLU A 193 8.78 7.25 7.41
CA GLU A 193 8.23 8.58 7.71
C GLU A 193 9.09 9.33 8.72
N GLU A 194 9.47 8.69 9.83
CA GLU A 194 10.31 9.29 10.88
C GLU A 194 11.69 9.72 10.35
N GLN A 195 12.34 8.89 9.53
CA GLN A 195 13.59 9.25 8.86
C GLN A 195 13.40 10.49 7.96
N CYS A 196 12.37 10.50 7.13
CA CYS A 196 12.06 11.62 6.25
C CYS A 196 11.72 12.90 7.03
N GLN A 197 10.94 12.81 8.10
CA GLN A 197 10.61 13.95 8.96
C GLN A 197 11.85 14.52 9.66
N TYR A 198 12.74 13.64 10.13
CA TYR A 198 13.99 14.06 10.75
C TYR A 198 14.87 14.83 9.76
N VAL A 199 15.05 14.30 8.55
CA VAL A 199 15.86 14.95 7.51
C VAL A 199 15.21 16.25 7.02
N ALA A 200 13.86 16.29 6.88
CA ALA A 200 13.15 17.51 6.56
C ALA A 200 13.38 18.61 7.60
N LYS A 201 13.26 18.27 8.88
CA LYS A 201 13.43 19.21 9.99
C LYS A 201 14.87 19.69 10.16
N THR A 202 15.85 18.79 10.00
CA THR A 202 17.26 19.08 10.31
C THR A 202 17.99 19.69 9.14
N PHE A 203 17.70 19.25 7.92
CA PHE A 203 18.43 19.65 6.71
C PHE A 203 17.58 20.45 5.71
N GLY A 204 16.30 20.68 6.03
CA GLY A 204 15.39 21.43 5.15
C GLY A 204 15.01 20.70 3.87
N LEU A 205 15.16 19.35 3.81
CA LEU A 205 14.78 18.59 2.62
C LEU A 205 13.28 18.70 2.37
N PRO A 206 12.83 19.16 1.19
CA PRO A 206 11.40 19.25 0.86
C PRO A 206 10.81 17.85 0.62
N VAL A 207 10.30 17.21 1.67
CA VAL A 207 9.72 15.88 1.60
C VAL A 207 8.23 15.91 1.93
N THR A 208 7.44 15.19 1.13
CA THR A 208 6.00 14.91 1.35
C THR A 208 5.80 13.41 1.41
N MET A 209 5.04 12.92 2.37
CA MET A 209 4.80 11.50 2.56
C MET A 209 3.32 11.19 2.28
N LEU A 210 3.07 10.27 1.36
CA LEU A 210 1.71 9.89 0.95
C LEU A 210 1.35 8.54 1.57
N ARG A 211 0.36 8.54 2.47
CA ARG A 211 -0.17 7.32 3.11
C ARG A 211 -1.22 6.70 2.21
N TYR A 212 -0.79 5.79 1.33
CA TYR A 212 -1.71 5.08 0.44
C TYR A 212 -2.60 4.11 1.20
N PHE A 213 -3.90 4.15 0.88
CA PHE A 213 -4.86 3.14 1.30
C PHE A 213 -4.80 1.93 0.36
N ASN A 214 -5.86 1.17 0.16
CA ASN A 214 -5.80 -0.04 -0.65
C ASN A 214 -5.84 0.32 -2.14
N VAL A 215 -4.68 0.54 -2.73
CA VAL A 215 -4.55 0.86 -4.16
C VAL A 215 -4.86 -0.38 -5.00
N TYR A 216 -5.66 -0.21 -6.05
CA TYR A 216 -5.95 -1.25 -7.03
C TYR A 216 -5.99 -0.67 -8.45
N GLY A 217 -5.82 -1.53 -9.47
CA GLY A 217 -5.84 -1.13 -10.88
C GLY A 217 -4.96 -2.01 -11.76
N SER A 218 -4.86 -1.65 -13.03
CA SER A 218 -4.00 -2.33 -14.01
C SER A 218 -2.53 -2.35 -13.58
N ARG A 219 -1.75 -3.32 -14.05
CA ARG A 219 -0.35 -3.61 -13.67
C ARG A 219 -0.15 -4.05 -12.22
N GLN A 220 -1.20 -4.23 -11.43
CA GLN A 220 -1.06 -4.90 -10.14
C GLN A 220 -0.73 -6.37 -10.36
N SER A 221 0.31 -6.90 -9.68
CA SER A 221 0.75 -8.29 -9.88
C SER A 221 -0.39 -9.28 -9.61
N LEU A 222 -0.65 -10.18 -10.59
CA LEU A 222 -1.60 -11.29 -10.47
C LEU A 222 -0.91 -12.60 -10.09
N GLN A 223 0.41 -12.58 -9.87
CA GLN A 223 1.23 -13.75 -9.53
C GLN A 223 1.90 -13.62 -8.16
N ASN A 224 1.78 -12.48 -7.50
CA ASN A 224 2.29 -12.29 -6.15
C ASN A 224 1.24 -12.71 -5.12
N PRO A 225 1.51 -13.72 -4.27
CA PRO A 225 0.54 -14.23 -3.29
C PRO A 225 0.21 -13.22 -2.16
N TYR A 226 1.04 -12.19 -2.01
CA TYR A 226 0.86 -11.12 -1.02
C TYR A 226 0.33 -9.83 -1.63
N THR A 227 -0.16 -9.89 -2.87
CA THR A 227 -0.80 -8.75 -3.55
C THR A 227 -2.16 -8.43 -2.94
N GLY A 228 -2.80 -7.35 -3.42
CA GLY A 228 -4.09 -6.90 -2.90
C GLY A 228 -5.23 -7.91 -3.14
N VAL A 229 -6.23 -7.85 -2.27
CA VAL A 229 -7.38 -8.77 -2.27
C VAL A 229 -8.12 -8.83 -3.61
N VAL A 230 -8.15 -7.75 -4.40
CA VAL A 230 -8.79 -7.69 -5.72
C VAL A 230 -8.15 -8.71 -6.68
N SER A 231 -6.83 -8.79 -6.74
CA SER A 231 -6.12 -9.76 -7.59
C SER A 231 -6.37 -11.20 -7.16
N ILE A 232 -6.41 -11.47 -5.86
CA ILE A 232 -6.72 -12.80 -5.31
C ILE A 232 -8.14 -13.23 -5.69
N PHE A 233 -9.12 -12.35 -5.47
CA PHE A 233 -10.53 -12.65 -5.80
C PHE A 233 -10.73 -12.83 -7.29
N TYR A 234 -10.10 -12.00 -8.12
CA TYR A 234 -10.14 -12.14 -9.57
C TYR A 234 -9.68 -13.54 -10.02
N SER A 235 -8.52 -13.99 -9.56
CA SER A 235 -7.97 -15.31 -9.93
C SER A 235 -8.92 -16.45 -9.50
N ARG A 236 -9.50 -16.37 -8.29
CA ARG A 236 -10.41 -17.40 -7.77
C ARG A 236 -11.75 -17.42 -8.51
N ILE A 237 -12.35 -16.25 -8.78
CA ILE A 237 -13.61 -16.17 -9.56
C ILE A 237 -13.41 -16.72 -10.97
N LEU A 238 -12.29 -16.41 -11.62
CA LEU A 238 -12.01 -16.97 -12.96
C LEU A 238 -11.88 -18.49 -12.94
N ALA A 239 -11.23 -19.03 -11.91
CA ALA A 239 -11.04 -20.47 -11.73
C ALA A 239 -12.28 -21.20 -11.19
N ASP A 240 -13.43 -20.52 -11.04
CA ASP A 240 -14.66 -21.04 -10.41
C ASP A 240 -14.45 -21.57 -8.99
N GLN A 241 -13.41 -21.10 -8.31
CA GLN A 241 -13.10 -21.45 -6.92
C GLN A 241 -13.84 -20.56 -5.92
N PRO A 242 -14.21 -21.06 -4.74
CA PRO A 242 -14.84 -20.25 -3.71
C PRO A 242 -13.88 -19.16 -3.20
N ILE A 243 -14.42 -17.98 -2.95
CA ILE A 243 -13.73 -16.92 -2.20
C ILE A 243 -13.90 -17.22 -0.72
N TYR A 244 -12.80 -17.46 -0.02
CA TYR A 244 -12.82 -17.62 1.43
C TYR A 244 -12.82 -16.25 2.09
N VAL A 245 -13.86 -15.98 2.88
CA VAL A 245 -14.00 -14.74 3.63
C VAL A 245 -13.56 -14.96 5.06
N TYR A 246 -12.73 -14.05 5.56
CA TYR A 246 -12.29 -14.03 6.95
C TYR A 246 -13.22 -13.16 7.78
N GLU A 247 -13.35 -13.50 9.05
CA GLU A 247 -14.11 -12.69 10.02
C GLU A 247 -15.52 -12.34 9.50
N HIS A 248 -16.20 -13.35 8.94
CA HIS A 248 -17.53 -13.23 8.33
C HIS A 248 -17.59 -12.21 7.16
N GLY A 249 -16.48 -11.86 6.55
CA GLY A 249 -16.39 -10.87 5.46
C GLY A 249 -16.65 -9.43 5.89
N THR A 250 -16.75 -9.17 7.18
CA THR A 250 -17.08 -7.86 7.74
C THR A 250 -15.94 -6.83 7.71
N PRO A 251 -14.63 -7.20 7.67
CA PRO A 251 -13.57 -6.21 7.61
C PRO A 251 -13.75 -5.23 6.47
N GLY A 252 -13.57 -3.94 6.77
CA GLY A 252 -13.75 -2.87 5.79
C GLY A 252 -12.43 -2.19 5.46
N ARG A 253 -12.27 -1.83 4.19
CA ARG A 253 -11.09 -1.14 3.66
C ARG A 253 -11.54 0.01 2.78
N ASP A 254 -10.64 0.96 2.60
CA ASP A 254 -10.74 2.03 1.63
C ASP A 254 -9.95 1.64 0.38
N PHE A 255 -10.65 1.46 -0.73
CA PHE A 255 -10.06 1.11 -2.02
C PHE A 255 -9.98 2.35 -2.89
N ILE A 256 -8.78 2.66 -3.38
CA ILE A 256 -8.53 3.79 -4.27
C ILE A 256 -7.94 3.30 -5.60
N HIS A 257 -8.48 3.80 -6.71
CA HIS A 257 -8.01 3.45 -8.05
C HIS A 257 -6.64 4.07 -8.34
N ILE A 258 -5.83 3.37 -9.12
CA ILE A 258 -4.46 3.81 -9.45
C ILE A 258 -4.40 5.19 -10.11
N SER A 259 -5.39 5.56 -10.94
CA SER A 259 -5.42 6.87 -11.57
C SER A 259 -5.55 8.01 -10.55
N ASP A 260 -6.35 7.84 -9.50
CA ASP A 260 -6.51 8.84 -8.44
C ASP A 260 -5.22 8.94 -7.59
N VAL A 261 -4.53 7.82 -7.37
CA VAL A 261 -3.21 7.82 -6.73
C VAL A 261 -2.18 8.57 -7.55
N VAL A 262 -2.18 8.39 -8.87
CA VAL A 262 -1.29 9.12 -9.78
C VAL A 262 -1.56 10.62 -9.72
N GLN A 263 -2.83 11.06 -9.70
CA GLN A 263 -3.16 12.49 -9.53
C GLN A 263 -2.61 13.05 -8.21
N ALA A 264 -2.73 12.29 -7.11
CA ALA A 264 -2.16 12.69 -5.82
C ALA A 264 -0.61 12.77 -5.88
N ASN A 265 0.05 11.85 -6.58
CA ASN A 265 1.50 11.87 -6.79
C ASN A 265 1.93 13.12 -7.56
N LEU A 266 1.27 13.43 -8.68
CA LEU A 266 1.57 14.62 -9.48
C LEU A 266 1.38 15.90 -8.65
N ALA A 267 0.27 16.00 -7.93
CA ALA A 267 -0.01 17.15 -7.07
C ALA A 267 1.05 17.29 -5.95
N ALA A 268 1.52 16.19 -5.35
CA ALA A 268 2.56 16.23 -4.32
C ALA A 268 3.91 16.74 -4.85
N LEU A 269 4.19 16.58 -6.15
CA LEU A 269 5.37 17.15 -6.80
C LEU A 269 5.24 18.65 -7.00
N GLU A 270 4.06 19.12 -7.42
CA GLU A 270 3.81 20.47 -7.91
C GLU A 270 3.44 21.47 -6.82
N LYS A 271 2.69 21.01 -5.79
CA LYS A 271 2.16 21.88 -4.74
C LYS A 271 3.23 22.29 -3.74
N ASP A 272 3.11 23.51 -3.23
CA ASP A 272 3.94 23.98 -2.12
C ASP A 272 3.39 23.41 -0.80
N ILE A 273 4.02 22.33 -0.37
CA ILE A 273 3.63 21.58 0.83
C ILE A 273 4.76 21.71 1.84
N GLN A 274 4.41 22.03 3.08
CA GLN A 274 5.37 22.11 4.17
C GLN A 274 6.19 20.81 4.27
N PRO A 275 7.54 20.90 4.31
CA PRO A 275 8.40 19.72 4.45
C PRO A 275 8.04 18.86 5.66
N GLY A 276 8.03 17.54 5.49
CA GLY A 276 7.70 16.59 6.56
C GLY A 276 6.18 16.33 6.72
N THR A 277 5.34 16.84 5.83
CA THR A 277 3.88 16.63 5.89
C THR A 277 3.50 15.23 5.39
N CYS A 278 2.65 14.54 6.18
CA CYS A 278 1.97 13.32 5.78
C CYS A 278 0.56 13.65 5.24
N ILE A 279 0.13 12.97 4.17
CA ILE A 279 -1.16 13.16 3.53
C ILE A 279 -1.76 11.80 3.18
N ASN A 280 -3.01 11.57 3.53
CA ASN A 280 -3.75 10.38 3.14
C ASN A 280 -4.03 10.37 1.64
N VAL A 281 -3.95 9.19 1.03
CA VAL A 281 -4.35 8.96 -0.35
C VAL A 281 -5.26 7.73 -0.38
N GLY A 282 -6.54 7.97 -0.23
CA GLY A 282 -7.62 6.99 -0.21
C GLY A 282 -8.86 7.55 -0.90
N SER A 283 -9.92 6.77 -1.01
CA SER A 283 -11.21 7.23 -1.56
C SER A 283 -12.09 7.93 -0.53
N GLY A 284 -11.81 7.73 0.76
CA GLY A 284 -12.68 8.14 1.86
C GLY A 284 -13.94 7.29 1.99
N GLN A 285 -14.07 6.24 1.19
CA GLN A 285 -15.20 5.32 1.22
C GLN A 285 -14.80 3.97 1.84
N ARG A 286 -15.68 3.43 2.64
CA ARG A 286 -15.52 2.12 3.26
C ARG A 286 -16.25 1.08 2.45
N HIS A 287 -15.53 0.06 2.00
CA HIS A 287 -16.10 -1.14 1.38
C HIS A 287 -15.75 -2.36 2.22
N SER A 288 -16.74 -3.21 2.50
CA SER A 288 -16.48 -4.51 3.08
C SER A 288 -15.81 -5.43 2.07
N ILE A 289 -15.18 -6.49 2.55
CA ILE A 289 -14.59 -7.51 1.67
C ILE A 289 -15.69 -8.19 0.82
N LEU A 290 -16.92 -8.31 1.37
CA LEU A 290 -18.07 -8.82 0.64
C LEU A 290 -18.50 -7.88 -0.50
N ASP A 291 -18.53 -6.55 -0.27
CA ASP A 291 -18.86 -5.58 -1.31
C ASP A 291 -17.87 -5.66 -2.50
N VAL A 292 -16.59 -5.83 -2.20
CA VAL A 292 -15.56 -5.97 -3.24
C VAL A 292 -15.74 -7.28 -4.01
N ALA A 293 -15.97 -8.40 -3.32
CA ALA A 293 -16.19 -9.70 -3.97
C ALA A 293 -17.42 -9.69 -4.88
N GLY A 294 -18.57 -9.19 -4.38
CA GLY A 294 -19.81 -9.12 -5.15
C GLY A 294 -19.70 -8.18 -6.35
N THR A 295 -19.09 -7.00 -6.17
CA THR A 295 -18.89 -6.05 -7.29
C THR A 295 -17.96 -6.66 -8.35
N LEU A 296 -16.88 -7.29 -7.94
CA LEU A 296 -15.94 -7.92 -8.87
C LEU A 296 -16.58 -9.08 -9.64
N ALA A 297 -17.35 -9.95 -8.98
CA ALA A 297 -18.06 -11.05 -9.62
C ALA A 297 -19.07 -10.53 -10.65
N LYS A 298 -19.85 -9.49 -10.30
CA LYS A 298 -20.77 -8.80 -11.21
C LYS A 298 -20.04 -8.28 -12.46
N VAL A 299 -18.88 -7.63 -12.28
CA VAL A 299 -18.07 -7.07 -13.39
C VAL A 299 -17.50 -8.17 -14.28
N ILE A 300 -17.08 -9.29 -13.70
CA ILE A 300 -16.59 -10.46 -14.47
C ILE A 300 -17.73 -11.13 -15.24
N GLY A 301 -18.97 -11.02 -14.78
CA GLY A 301 -20.15 -11.71 -15.32
C GLY A 301 -20.29 -13.12 -14.76
N LYS A 302 -19.83 -13.37 -13.55
CA LYS A 302 -19.94 -14.65 -12.83
C LYS A 302 -20.65 -14.45 -11.49
N GLN A 303 -21.19 -15.55 -10.94
CA GLN A 303 -21.71 -15.55 -9.57
C GLN A 303 -20.55 -15.76 -8.60
N GLU A 304 -20.47 -14.95 -7.55
CA GLU A 304 -19.52 -15.18 -6.45
C GLU A 304 -19.92 -16.44 -5.66
N LYS A 305 -18.92 -17.23 -5.33
CA LYS A 305 -19.06 -18.37 -4.40
C LYS A 305 -18.33 -17.98 -3.12
N LEU A 306 -19.07 -17.47 -2.15
CA LEU A 306 -18.51 -17.06 -0.86
C LEU A 306 -18.54 -18.24 0.12
N GLU A 307 -17.44 -18.49 0.80
CA GLU A 307 -17.34 -19.51 1.84
C GLU A 307 -16.71 -18.90 3.09
N ASP A 308 -17.50 -18.82 4.16
CA ASP A 308 -17.06 -18.45 5.49
C ASP A 308 -16.70 -19.71 6.27
N ARG A 309 -15.45 -19.81 6.66
CA ARG A 309 -14.91 -20.94 7.43
C ARG A 309 -14.63 -20.61 8.88
N GLY A 310 -14.99 -19.40 9.33
CA GLY A 310 -14.61 -18.87 10.63
C GLY A 310 -13.11 -18.64 10.76
N GLU A 311 -12.42 -18.40 9.64
CA GLU A 311 -10.98 -18.17 9.58
C GLU A 311 -10.64 -16.69 9.82
N PHE A 312 -9.45 -16.44 10.36
CA PHE A 312 -8.93 -15.09 10.57
C PHE A 312 -7.40 -15.05 10.50
N ARG A 313 -6.84 -13.84 10.33
CA ARG A 313 -5.39 -13.61 10.34
C ARG A 313 -5.00 -12.71 11.51
N VAL A 314 -4.00 -13.16 12.26
CA VAL A 314 -3.40 -12.33 13.32
C VAL A 314 -2.64 -11.17 12.70
N GLY A 315 -2.81 -9.97 13.26
CA GLY A 315 -2.18 -8.76 12.71
C GLY A 315 -2.92 -8.14 11.53
N ASP A 316 -4.13 -8.63 11.17
CA ASP A 316 -5.01 -7.92 10.24
C ASP A 316 -5.89 -6.92 11.00
N ILE A 317 -6.30 -5.84 10.33
CA ILE A 317 -7.18 -4.81 10.90
C ILE A 317 -8.64 -5.11 10.59
N HIS A 318 -9.56 -4.59 11.42
CA HIS A 318 -10.98 -4.67 11.12
C HIS A 318 -11.43 -3.54 10.20
N PHE A 319 -11.15 -2.27 10.55
CA PHE A 319 -11.50 -1.11 9.72
C PHE A 319 -10.39 -0.06 9.65
N CYS A 320 -10.17 0.50 8.47
CA CYS A 320 -9.43 1.75 8.29
C CYS A 320 -9.82 2.37 6.94
N TYR A 321 -10.31 3.62 6.96
CA TYR A 321 -10.60 4.42 5.77
C TYR A 321 -10.15 5.87 5.97
N ALA A 322 -9.84 6.57 4.87
CA ALA A 322 -9.19 7.87 4.90
C ALA A 322 -10.16 9.00 5.31
N ASP A 323 -9.68 9.91 6.15
CA ASP A 323 -10.13 11.29 6.14
C ASP A 323 -9.47 12.00 4.95
N GLN A 324 -10.27 12.69 4.13
CA GLN A 324 -9.84 13.35 2.89
C GLN A 324 -9.57 14.86 3.05
N THR A 325 -9.70 15.38 4.26
CA THR A 325 -9.62 16.83 4.50
C THR A 325 -8.28 17.39 4.05
N ARG A 326 -7.19 16.77 4.47
CA ARG A 326 -5.84 17.23 4.14
C ARG A 326 -5.50 17.02 2.65
N THR A 327 -5.97 15.95 2.05
CA THR A 327 -5.82 15.67 0.61
C THR A 327 -6.45 16.77 -0.23
N ARG A 328 -7.69 17.16 0.07
CA ARG A 328 -8.37 18.26 -0.62
C ARG A 328 -7.67 19.59 -0.41
N GLN A 329 -7.28 19.90 0.81
CA GLN A 329 -6.68 21.19 1.16
C GLN A 329 -5.28 21.39 0.59
N LEU A 330 -4.42 20.38 0.65
CA LEU A 330 -3.01 20.50 0.30
C LEU A 330 -2.70 20.04 -1.12
N LEU A 331 -3.35 18.98 -1.60
CA LEU A 331 -3.15 18.48 -2.95
C LEU A 331 -4.16 19.07 -3.94
N GLY A 332 -5.34 19.46 -3.48
CA GLY A 332 -6.44 19.90 -4.36
C GLY A 332 -7.02 18.75 -5.20
N VAL A 333 -6.88 17.52 -4.71
CA VAL A 333 -7.30 16.29 -5.41
C VAL A 333 -8.48 15.66 -4.68
N GLU A 334 -9.44 15.17 -5.45
CA GLU A 334 -10.54 14.32 -4.98
C GLU A 334 -10.57 13.03 -5.81
N PRO A 335 -10.77 11.86 -5.17
CA PRO A 335 -10.95 10.61 -5.91
C PRO A 335 -12.14 10.68 -6.85
N GLN A 336 -11.95 10.29 -8.11
CA GLN A 336 -12.96 10.37 -9.16
C GLN A 336 -13.51 9.01 -9.56
N VAL A 337 -12.74 7.93 -9.33
CA VAL A 337 -13.07 6.60 -9.81
C VAL A 337 -13.84 5.83 -8.75
N SER A 338 -15.09 5.45 -9.06
CA SER A 338 -15.88 4.56 -8.20
C SER A 338 -15.28 3.14 -8.19
N LEU A 339 -15.55 2.37 -7.12
CA LEU A 339 -15.07 0.99 -7.03
C LEU A 339 -15.51 0.15 -8.25
N GLU A 340 -16.76 0.27 -8.69
CA GLU A 340 -17.28 -0.49 -9.83
C GLU A 340 -16.57 -0.10 -11.14
N ALA A 341 -16.41 1.19 -11.42
CA ALA A 341 -15.71 1.65 -12.62
C ALA A 341 -14.24 1.22 -12.65
N GLY A 342 -13.53 1.34 -11.53
CA GLY A 342 -12.14 0.91 -11.43
C GLY A 342 -11.98 -0.61 -11.53
N LEU A 343 -12.92 -1.40 -11.00
CA LEU A 343 -12.93 -2.85 -11.17
C LEU A 343 -13.24 -3.26 -12.61
N GLN A 344 -14.06 -2.50 -13.35
CA GLN A 344 -14.27 -2.71 -14.78
C GLN A 344 -12.96 -2.54 -15.58
N GLU A 345 -12.23 -1.46 -15.31
CA GLU A 345 -10.91 -1.21 -15.93
C GLU A 345 -9.90 -2.32 -15.55
N PHE A 346 -9.83 -2.66 -14.27
CA PHE A 346 -8.95 -3.74 -13.78
C PHE A 346 -9.25 -5.06 -14.50
N VAL A 347 -10.51 -5.48 -14.58
CA VAL A 347 -10.93 -6.73 -15.23
C VAL A 347 -10.63 -6.71 -16.73
N ALA A 348 -10.86 -5.57 -17.42
CA ALA A 348 -10.54 -5.42 -18.83
C ALA A 348 -9.04 -5.65 -19.09
N TRP A 349 -8.16 -5.09 -18.26
CA TRP A 349 -6.73 -5.33 -18.32
C TRP A 349 -6.34 -6.76 -17.93
N ALA A 350 -6.88 -7.27 -16.81
CA ALA A 350 -6.49 -8.54 -16.22
C ALA A 350 -6.84 -9.76 -17.12
N ARG A 351 -7.87 -9.65 -17.97
CA ARG A 351 -8.24 -10.68 -18.95
C ARG A 351 -7.12 -11.03 -19.95
N HIS A 352 -6.18 -10.11 -20.14
CA HIS A 352 -5.02 -10.28 -21.04
C HIS A 352 -3.74 -10.67 -20.29
N GLN A 353 -3.84 -10.95 -18.98
CA GLN A 353 -2.70 -11.29 -18.14
C GLN A 353 -2.80 -12.75 -17.68
N GLN A 354 -1.64 -13.33 -17.38
CA GLN A 354 -1.60 -14.61 -16.68
C GLN A 354 -1.88 -14.39 -15.19
N SER A 355 -2.87 -15.09 -14.66
CA SER A 355 -3.17 -15.11 -13.23
C SER A 355 -2.94 -16.50 -12.66
N VAL A 356 -2.43 -16.57 -11.44
CA VAL A 356 -2.21 -17.82 -10.70
C VAL A 356 -2.88 -17.70 -9.34
N ASP A 357 -3.72 -18.69 -8.99
CA ASP A 357 -4.26 -18.77 -7.64
C ASP A 357 -3.19 -19.31 -6.69
N LEU A 358 -2.62 -18.44 -5.88
CA LEU A 358 -1.60 -18.76 -4.85
C LEU A 358 -2.17 -18.71 -3.43
N TYR A 359 -3.50 -18.65 -3.29
CA TYR A 359 -4.16 -18.55 -1.99
C TYR A 359 -3.72 -19.65 -1.01
N GLN A 360 -3.75 -20.93 -1.46
CA GLN A 360 -3.41 -22.07 -0.60
C GLN A 360 -1.98 -21.96 -0.07
N LYS A 361 -1.02 -21.58 -0.92
CA LYS A 361 0.38 -21.37 -0.51
C LYS A 361 0.49 -20.31 0.58
N THR A 362 -0.23 -19.19 0.43
CA THR A 362 -0.23 -18.12 1.43
C THR A 362 -0.78 -18.59 2.78
N VAL A 363 -1.89 -19.36 2.75
CA VAL A 363 -2.50 -19.91 3.97
C VAL A 363 -1.53 -20.87 4.70
N GLU A 364 -0.88 -21.78 3.96
CA GLU A 364 0.09 -22.72 4.52
C GLU A 364 1.29 -22.01 5.17
N GLU A 365 1.78 -20.94 4.55
CA GLU A 365 2.86 -20.13 5.11
C GLU A 365 2.42 -19.41 6.40
N LEU A 366 1.24 -18.80 6.41
CA LEU A 366 0.70 -18.12 7.60
C LEU A 366 0.42 -19.12 8.74
N GLN A 367 -0.10 -20.31 8.43
CA GLN A 367 -0.32 -21.38 9.42
C GLN A 367 1.00 -21.85 10.04
N ARG A 368 2.04 -22.07 9.23
CA ARG A 368 3.37 -22.47 9.68
C ARG A 368 3.97 -21.50 10.69
N HIS A 369 3.65 -20.22 10.55
CA HIS A 369 4.13 -19.14 11.43
C HIS A 369 3.14 -18.75 12.55
N GLY A 370 2.03 -19.49 12.73
CA GLY A 370 1.04 -19.21 13.78
C GLY A 370 0.24 -17.92 13.55
N LEU A 371 0.21 -17.40 12.32
CA LEU A 371 -0.46 -16.14 11.93
C LEU A 371 -1.87 -16.35 11.36
N PHE A 372 -2.34 -17.58 11.36
CA PHE A 372 -3.65 -17.98 10.86
C PHE A 372 -4.41 -18.72 11.94
N GLY A 373 -5.66 -18.40 12.14
CA GLY A 373 -6.53 -19.04 13.13
C GLY A 373 -7.90 -19.37 12.56
N LYS A 374 -8.63 -20.18 13.32
CA LYS A 374 -10.00 -20.56 13.03
C LYS A 374 -10.80 -20.58 14.32
N VAL A 375 -12.01 -20.04 14.30
CA VAL A 375 -12.92 -20.04 15.46
C VAL A 375 -13.12 -21.47 15.99
N GLY A 376 -12.97 -21.64 17.31
CA GLY A 376 -13.13 -22.91 17.98
C GLY A 376 -11.96 -23.90 17.80
N SER A 377 -10.87 -23.52 17.15
CA SER A 377 -9.65 -24.32 17.16
C SER A 377 -8.88 -24.04 18.46
N THR A 378 -8.79 -25.04 19.34
CA THR A 378 -7.85 -25.00 20.47
C THR A 378 -6.44 -25.09 19.89
N SER A 379 -5.65 -24.03 20.09
CA SER A 379 -4.22 -23.98 19.74
C SER A 379 -3.40 -24.97 20.55
#